data_13300cfb0d922de98f81fa1517588f3e
#
_entry.id   13300cfb0d922de98f81fa1517588f3e
#
_cell.length_a   1.000
_cell.length_b   1.000
_cell.length_c   1.000
_cell.angle_alpha   90.00
_cell.angle_beta   90.00
_cell.angle_gamma   90.00
#
_symmetry.space_group_name_H-M   'P 1'
#
loop_
_entity.id
_entity.type
_entity.pdbx_description
1 polymer ?
#
loop_
_entity_poly.entity_id
_entity_poly.type
_entity_poly.pdbx_seq_one_letter_code
_entity_poly.pdbx_strand_id
1 'polypeptide(L)'
;MRSLVPAPLASATLFAVWLMLNQSASPGNLVLAALFALALPQLLRAFNVDPPRLRRPAVAARLALRVLSDIVVANLEVALRILGPEARLKSRFVRVPLSIRHPHGRVALAGIVTLTPGTLSADIAGDLSDDLSDDPSGDRAHLLVHALDVADERELVESIKRRYEAPLMEIFEP
;
A
#
# COMPACT_ATOMS: atom_id res chain seq x y z
N MET A 1 -19.24 -27.19 5.61
CA MET A 1 -18.46 -27.01 6.86
C MET A 1 -17.75 -25.67 6.74
N ARG A 2 -18.13 -24.67 7.57
CA ARG A 2 -17.45 -23.36 7.58
C ARG A 2 -16.07 -23.60 8.18
N SER A 3 -15.00 -23.33 7.43
CA SER A 3 -13.63 -23.47 7.96
C SER A 3 -13.46 -22.57 9.17
N LEU A 4 -12.97 -23.12 10.28
CA LEU A 4 -12.66 -22.39 11.52
C LEU A 4 -11.65 -21.26 11.28
N VAL A 5 -10.83 -21.37 10.24
CA VAL A 5 -9.83 -20.39 9.85
C VAL A 5 -10.16 -19.91 8.41
N PRO A 6 -10.95 -18.86 8.29
CA PRO A 6 -11.41 -18.37 6.99
C PRO A 6 -10.33 -17.78 6.09
N ALA A 7 -9.25 -17.28 6.67
CA ALA A 7 -8.12 -16.68 5.96
C ALA A 7 -6.81 -17.11 6.65
N PRO A 8 -6.32 -18.33 6.36
CA PRO A 8 -5.19 -18.90 7.13
C PRO A 8 -3.93 -18.05 7.06
N LEU A 9 -3.66 -17.42 5.94
CA LEU A 9 -2.51 -16.54 5.79
C LEU A 9 -2.65 -15.27 6.65
N ALA A 10 -3.81 -14.62 6.65
CA ALA A 10 -4.07 -13.45 7.47
C ALA A 10 -4.01 -13.78 8.97
N SER A 11 -4.58 -14.93 9.37
CA SER A 11 -4.51 -15.39 10.75
C SER A 11 -3.07 -15.66 11.19
N ALA A 12 -2.27 -16.34 10.36
CA ALA A 12 -0.86 -16.59 10.65
C ALA A 12 -0.04 -15.29 10.75
N THR A 13 -0.30 -14.32 9.86
CA THR A 13 0.35 -13.01 9.90
C THR A 13 -0.02 -12.25 11.17
N LEU A 14 -1.31 -12.20 11.54
CA LEU A 14 -1.76 -11.52 12.75
C LEU A 14 -1.15 -12.14 14.00
N PHE A 15 -1.08 -13.48 14.07
CA PHE A 15 -0.44 -14.21 15.15
C PHE A 15 1.03 -13.84 15.29
N ALA A 16 1.78 -13.88 14.18
CA ALA A 16 3.20 -13.56 14.16
C ALA A 16 3.44 -12.09 14.54
N VAL A 17 2.68 -11.16 13.95
CA VAL A 17 2.79 -9.71 14.25
C VAL A 17 2.51 -9.43 15.72
N TRP A 18 1.48 -10.07 16.31
CA TRP A 18 1.20 -9.90 17.75
C TRP A 18 2.39 -10.29 18.62
N LEU A 19 2.99 -11.46 18.36
CA LEU A 19 4.15 -11.93 19.14
C LEU A 19 5.37 -11.03 18.94
N MET A 20 5.61 -10.56 17.71
CA MET A 20 6.71 -9.63 17.41
C MET A 20 6.54 -8.29 18.13
N LEU A 21 5.34 -7.72 18.12
CA LEU A 21 5.06 -6.45 18.81
C LEU A 21 5.21 -6.56 20.34
N ASN A 22 4.79 -7.67 20.90
CA ASN A 22 4.91 -7.89 22.35
C ASN A 22 6.29 -8.40 22.79
N GLN A 23 7.13 -8.83 21.85
CA GLN A 23 8.46 -9.40 22.10
C GLN A 23 8.46 -10.49 23.19
N SER A 24 7.35 -11.22 23.34
CA SER A 24 7.14 -12.20 24.40
C SER A 24 6.27 -13.34 23.90
N ALA A 25 6.73 -14.58 24.12
CA ALA A 25 6.00 -15.80 23.85
C ALA A 25 5.44 -16.44 25.15
N SER A 26 5.10 -15.62 26.15
CA SER A 26 4.46 -16.11 27.37
C SER A 26 3.11 -16.80 27.05
N PRO A 27 2.65 -17.74 27.87
CA PRO A 27 1.38 -18.44 27.63
C PRO A 27 0.19 -17.50 27.43
N GLY A 28 0.13 -16.38 28.17
CA GLY A 28 -0.91 -15.37 28.02
C GLY A 28 -0.85 -14.67 26.66
N ASN A 29 0.35 -14.31 26.18
CA ASN A 29 0.52 -13.70 24.86
C ASN A 29 0.21 -14.67 23.71
N LEU A 30 0.51 -15.96 23.88
CA LEU A 30 0.13 -16.97 22.89
C LEU A 30 -1.38 -17.12 22.77
N VAL A 31 -2.09 -17.11 23.90
CA VAL A 31 -3.56 -17.17 23.92
C VAL A 31 -4.16 -15.93 23.28
N LEU A 32 -3.66 -14.73 23.61
CA LEU A 32 -4.13 -13.49 23.00
C LEU A 32 -3.82 -13.42 21.49
N ALA A 33 -2.62 -13.84 21.07
CA ALA A 33 -2.26 -13.95 19.67
C ALA A 33 -3.22 -14.87 18.91
N ALA A 34 -3.53 -16.04 19.46
CA ALA A 34 -4.48 -16.98 18.87
C ALA A 34 -5.90 -16.40 18.81
N LEU A 35 -6.35 -15.74 19.88
CA LEU A 35 -7.65 -15.07 19.94
C LEU A 35 -7.79 -14.01 18.83
N PHE A 36 -6.84 -13.09 18.72
CA PHE A 36 -6.86 -12.06 17.67
C PHE A 36 -6.73 -12.64 16.27
N ALA A 37 -5.86 -13.63 16.07
CA ALA A 37 -5.68 -14.31 14.80
C ALA A 37 -6.96 -15.01 14.30
N LEU A 38 -7.81 -15.45 15.19
CA LEU A 38 -9.10 -16.08 14.84
C LEU A 38 -10.25 -15.07 14.80
N ALA A 39 -10.35 -14.18 15.78
CA ALA A 39 -11.49 -13.27 15.90
C ALA A 39 -11.48 -12.15 14.85
N LEU A 40 -10.33 -11.50 14.60
CA LEU A 40 -10.26 -10.37 13.67
C LEU A 40 -10.64 -10.73 12.22
N PRO A 41 -10.14 -11.81 11.60
CA PRO A 41 -10.56 -12.17 10.27
C PRO A 41 -12.04 -12.54 10.15
N GLN A 42 -12.64 -13.09 11.23
CA GLN A 42 -14.07 -13.38 11.24
C GLN A 42 -14.91 -12.10 11.36
N LEU A 43 -14.47 -11.16 12.19
CA LEU A 43 -15.13 -9.86 12.34
C LEU A 43 -15.07 -9.05 11.02
N LEU A 44 -13.91 -8.99 10.37
CA LEU A 44 -13.73 -8.30 9.10
C LEU A 44 -14.60 -8.88 7.98
N ARG A 45 -14.86 -10.18 7.98
CA ARG A 45 -15.82 -10.81 7.05
C ARG A 45 -17.24 -10.32 7.23
N ALA A 46 -17.65 -9.97 8.45
CA ALA A 46 -18.98 -9.42 8.70
C ALA A 46 -19.18 -8.06 8.00
N PHE A 47 -18.07 -7.36 7.68
CA PHE A 47 -18.09 -6.11 6.90
C PHE A 47 -17.98 -6.31 5.39
N ASN A 48 -18.15 -7.55 4.88
CA ASN A 48 -18.06 -7.89 3.46
C ASN A 48 -16.74 -7.46 2.78
N VAL A 49 -15.65 -7.46 3.52
CA VAL A 49 -14.33 -7.19 2.96
C VAL A 49 -13.84 -8.46 2.28
N ASP A 50 -13.95 -8.53 0.96
CA ASP A 50 -13.42 -9.64 0.19
C ASP A 50 -11.90 -9.68 0.29
N PRO A 51 -11.31 -10.86 0.59
CA PRO A 51 -9.85 -10.96 0.65
C PRO A 51 -9.25 -10.74 -0.75
N PRO A 52 -8.16 -9.96 -0.85
CA PRO A 52 -7.50 -9.73 -2.13
C PRO A 52 -7.03 -11.06 -2.74
N ARG A 53 -7.42 -11.33 -3.98
CA ARG A 53 -6.94 -12.49 -4.73
C ARG A 53 -5.70 -12.11 -5.51
N LEU A 54 -4.54 -12.55 -5.06
CA LEU A 54 -3.29 -12.39 -5.81
C LEU A 54 -3.29 -13.33 -7.02
N ARG A 55 -3.46 -12.79 -8.22
CA ARG A 55 -3.46 -13.58 -9.45
C ARG A 55 -2.05 -13.99 -9.87
N ARG A 56 -1.06 -13.15 -9.62
CA ARG A 56 0.34 -13.37 -10.02
C ARG A 56 1.30 -13.22 -8.82
N PRO A 57 1.46 -14.25 -7.98
CA PRO A 57 2.29 -14.16 -6.77
C PRO A 57 3.76 -13.86 -7.07
N ALA A 58 4.29 -14.31 -8.21
CA ALA A 58 5.66 -14.01 -8.61
C ALA A 58 5.86 -12.51 -8.92
N VAL A 59 4.86 -11.85 -9.54
CA VAL A 59 4.90 -10.40 -9.79
C VAL A 59 4.80 -9.65 -8.46
N ALA A 60 3.92 -10.11 -7.55
CA ALA A 60 3.79 -9.54 -6.22
C ALA A 60 5.09 -9.63 -5.42
N ALA A 61 5.77 -10.78 -5.43
CA ALA A 61 7.07 -10.94 -4.77
C ALA A 61 8.15 -10.03 -5.38
N ARG A 62 8.19 -9.91 -6.71
CA ARG A 62 9.12 -9.00 -7.39
C ARG A 62 8.85 -7.54 -7.05
N LEU A 63 7.56 -7.15 -7.01
CA LEU A 63 7.16 -5.81 -6.60
C LEU A 63 7.56 -5.54 -5.14
N ALA A 64 7.32 -6.48 -4.22
CA ALA A 64 7.71 -6.34 -2.82
C ALA A 64 9.23 -6.15 -2.64
N LEU A 65 10.05 -6.93 -3.36
CA LEU A 65 11.50 -6.76 -3.34
C LEU A 65 11.94 -5.40 -3.90
N ARG A 66 11.28 -4.94 -4.97
CA ARG A 66 11.55 -3.61 -5.54
C ARG A 66 11.21 -2.51 -4.55
N VAL A 67 10.02 -2.56 -3.94
CA VAL A 67 9.59 -1.59 -2.92
C VAL A 67 10.56 -1.57 -1.74
N LEU A 68 10.99 -2.74 -1.27
CA LEU A 68 11.97 -2.83 -0.19
C LEU A 68 13.32 -2.19 -0.57
N SER A 69 13.80 -2.43 -1.78
CA SER A 69 15.00 -1.77 -2.31
C SER A 69 14.83 -0.26 -2.39
N ASP A 70 13.68 0.21 -2.90
CA ASP A 70 13.38 1.63 -3.02
C ASP A 70 13.31 2.31 -1.66
N ILE A 71 12.73 1.66 -0.64
CA ILE A 71 12.71 2.15 0.75
C ILE A 71 14.14 2.31 1.28
N VAL A 72 15.02 1.34 1.07
CA VAL A 72 16.41 1.41 1.55
C VAL A 72 17.16 2.57 0.88
N VAL A 73 17.04 2.69 -0.44
CA VAL A 73 17.69 3.77 -1.20
C VAL A 73 17.17 5.14 -0.77
N ALA A 74 15.83 5.30 -0.70
CA ALA A 74 15.23 6.57 -0.31
C ALA A 74 15.56 6.97 1.14
N ASN A 75 15.64 6.01 2.08
CA ASN A 75 16.10 6.29 3.44
C ASN A 75 17.54 6.81 3.46
N LEU A 76 18.43 6.21 2.64
CA LEU A 76 19.80 6.66 2.53
C LEU A 76 19.89 8.09 1.94
N GLU A 77 19.12 8.35 0.90
CA GLU A 77 19.05 9.69 0.29
C GLU A 77 18.55 10.75 1.28
N VAL A 78 17.49 10.45 2.03
CA VAL A 78 16.95 11.36 3.06
C VAL A 78 17.99 11.56 4.17
N ALA A 79 18.66 10.50 4.63
CA ALA A 79 19.70 10.61 5.65
C ALA A 79 20.87 11.50 5.17
N LEU A 80 21.33 11.33 3.94
CA LEU A 80 22.39 12.16 3.35
C LEU A 80 21.95 13.62 3.18
N ARG A 81 20.67 13.88 2.87
CA ARG A 81 20.13 15.24 2.80
C ARG A 81 20.07 15.92 4.16
N ILE A 82 19.72 15.19 5.21
CA ILE A 82 19.67 15.74 6.58
C ILE A 82 21.08 16.05 7.10
N LEU A 83 22.07 15.23 6.75
CA LEU A 83 23.47 15.42 7.15
C LEU A 83 24.21 16.43 6.26
N GLY A 84 23.63 16.81 5.12
CA GLY A 84 24.21 17.74 4.18
C GLY A 84 23.90 19.21 4.51
N PRO A 85 24.46 20.17 3.73
CA PRO A 85 24.11 21.58 3.85
C PRO A 85 22.62 21.78 3.58
N GLU A 86 21.98 22.74 4.29
CA GLU A 86 20.55 23.04 4.17
C GLU A 86 20.12 23.18 2.70
N ALA A 87 19.56 22.11 2.15
CA ALA A 87 18.94 22.14 0.84
C ALA A 87 17.57 22.80 0.97
N ARG A 88 17.25 23.76 0.10
CA ARG A 88 15.90 24.32 -0.01
C ARG A 88 14.99 23.23 -0.56
N LEU A 89 14.28 22.53 0.32
CA LEU A 89 13.29 21.52 -0.04
C LEU A 89 12.14 22.19 -0.80
N LYS A 90 11.79 21.64 -1.95
CA LYS A 90 10.65 22.09 -2.76
C LYS A 90 9.50 21.10 -2.59
N SER A 91 8.86 21.15 -1.44
CA SER A 91 7.69 20.30 -1.20
C SER A 91 6.50 20.75 -2.06
N ARG A 92 5.80 19.76 -2.64
CA ARG A 92 4.62 20.00 -3.47
C ARG A 92 3.60 18.89 -3.34
N PHE A 93 2.35 19.24 -3.63
CA PHE A 93 1.29 18.26 -3.88
C PHE A 93 1.22 17.97 -5.38
N VAL A 94 1.30 16.70 -5.74
CA VAL A 94 1.25 16.21 -7.11
C VAL A 94 0.03 15.30 -7.27
N ARG A 95 -0.76 15.53 -8.30
CA ARG A 95 -1.90 14.67 -8.67
C ARG A 95 -1.41 13.57 -9.62
N VAL A 96 -1.50 12.32 -9.19
CA VAL A 96 -1.16 11.15 -9.99
C VAL A 96 -2.45 10.55 -10.53
N PRO A 97 -2.74 10.67 -11.84
CA PRO A 97 -3.95 10.08 -12.43
C PRO A 97 -3.86 8.55 -12.37
N LEU A 98 -4.87 7.90 -11.80
CA LEU A 98 -4.91 6.46 -11.62
C LEU A 98 -5.47 5.78 -12.86
N SER A 99 -4.76 4.72 -13.30
CA SER A 99 -5.22 3.79 -14.33
C SER A 99 -5.79 2.51 -13.70
N ILE A 100 -5.31 2.18 -12.48
CA ILE A 100 -5.75 1.01 -11.73
C ILE A 100 -7.19 1.19 -11.22
N ARG A 101 -8.06 0.20 -11.51
CA ARG A 101 -9.48 0.22 -11.14
C ARG A 101 -9.75 -0.58 -9.86
N HIS A 102 -8.99 -1.66 -9.64
CA HIS A 102 -9.22 -2.56 -8.51
C HIS A 102 -9.00 -1.86 -7.17
N PRO A 103 -9.98 -1.87 -6.23
CA PRO A 103 -9.90 -1.13 -4.95
C PRO A 103 -8.67 -1.48 -4.12
N HIS A 104 -8.37 -2.79 -3.97
CA HIS A 104 -7.18 -3.24 -3.23
C HIS A 104 -5.87 -2.77 -3.91
N GLY A 105 -5.86 -2.68 -5.24
CA GLY A 105 -4.71 -2.17 -5.98
C GLY A 105 -4.46 -0.69 -5.71
N ARG A 106 -5.51 0.12 -5.64
CA ARG A 106 -5.44 1.56 -5.29
C ARG A 106 -4.91 1.77 -3.88
N VAL A 107 -5.44 1.01 -2.91
CA VAL A 107 -4.98 1.07 -1.51
C VAL A 107 -3.52 0.60 -1.40
N ALA A 108 -3.14 -0.46 -2.10
CA ALA A 108 -1.76 -0.95 -2.14
C ALA A 108 -0.81 0.10 -2.74
N LEU A 109 -1.21 0.77 -3.84
CA LEU A 109 -0.42 1.86 -4.44
C LEU A 109 -0.21 3.01 -3.48
N ALA A 110 -1.28 3.49 -2.83
CA ALA A 110 -1.20 4.54 -1.82
C ALA A 110 -0.29 4.15 -0.65
N GLY A 111 -0.40 2.89 -0.18
CA GLY A 111 0.48 2.35 0.84
C GLY A 111 1.95 2.33 0.42
N ILE A 112 2.27 1.88 -0.79
CA ILE A 112 3.64 1.85 -1.32
C ILE A 112 4.22 3.26 -1.41
N VAL A 113 3.46 4.22 -1.95
CA VAL A 113 3.90 5.62 -2.04
C VAL A 113 4.16 6.22 -0.66
N THR A 114 3.32 5.90 0.34
CA THR A 114 3.51 6.37 1.72
C THR A 114 4.69 5.69 2.42
N LEU A 115 4.99 4.44 2.11
CA LEU A 115 6.15 3.72 2.67
C LEU A 115 7.48 4.21 2.10
N THR A 116 7.46 4.86 0.93
CA THR A 116 8.68 5.42 0.33
C THR A 116 9.02 6.75 1.00
N PRO A 117 10.18 6.88 1.69
CA PRO A 117 10.58 8.13 2.34
C PRO A 117 10.59 9.32 1.36
N GLY A 118 10.08 10.45 1.82
CA GLY A 118 9.98 11.67 1.00
C GLY A 118 8.67 11.79 0.21
N THR A 119 7.78 10.78 0.27
CA THR A 119 6.44 10.85 -0.33
C THR A 119 5.37 10.41 0.66
N LEU A 120 4.17 10.97 0.55
CA LEU A 120 3.02 10.64 1.36
C LEU A 120 1.76 10.70 0.50
N SER A 121 0.97 9.65 0.49
CA SER A 121 -0.37 9.66 -0.10
C SER A 121 -1.32 10.42 0.81
N ALA A 122 -1.75 11.58 0.39
CA ALA A 122 -2.61 12.46 1.18
C ALA A 122 -4.10 12.13 0.98
N ASP A 123 -4.49 11.77 -0.24
CA ASP A 123 -5.89 11.47 -0.57
C ASP A 123 -5.99 10.59 -1.82
N ILE A 124 -7.08 9.82 -1.92
CA ILE A 124 -7.51 9.11 -3.13
C ILE A 124 -8.86 9.70 -3.51
N ALA A 125 -8.87 10.61 -4.46
CA ALA A 125 -10.07 11.28 -4.92
C ALA A 125 -10.53 10.75 -6.29
N GLY A 126 -11.79 11.02 -6.63
CA GLY A 126 -12.46 10.54 -7.83
C GLY A 126 -13.37 9.36 -7.57
N ASP A 127 -14.25 9.07 -8.53
CA ASP A 127 -15.29 8.05 -8.37
C ASP A 127 -14.67 6.67 -8.18
N LEU A 128 -14.95 6.07 -7.02
CA LEU A 128 -14.54 4.71 -6.66
C LEU A 128 -15.52 3.67 -7.18
N SER A 129 -16.68 4.08 -7.73
CA SER A 129 -17.64 3.18 -8.33
C SER A 129 -17.11 2.67 -9.67
N ASP A 130 -17.36 1.39 -9.92
CA ASP A 130 -16.96 0.66 -11.14
C ASP A 130 -17.78 1.11 -12.38
N ASP A 131 -18.72 2.02 -12.18
CA ASP A 131 -19.54 2.56 -13.24
C ASP A 131 -18.73 3.58 -14.06
N LEU A 132 -18.64 3.24 -15.34
CA LEU A 132 -18.26 4.10 -16.46
C LEU A 132 -19.26 5.28 -16.61
N SER A 133 -19.49 6.02 -15.53
CA SER A 133 -20.11 7.31 -15.68
C SER A 133 -19.06 8.18 -16.39
N ASP A 134 -19.32 8.46 -17.66
CA ASP A 134 -18.78 9.61 -18.38
C ASP A 134 -19.19 10.87 -17.57
N ASP A 135 -18.53 11.08 -16.44
CA ASP A 135 -18.70 12.30 -15.69
C ASP A 135 -18.10 13.44 -16.53
N PRO A 136 -18.93 14.33 -17.09
CA PRO A 136 -18.45 15.45 -17.86
C PRO A 136 -17.61 16.43 -17.04
N SER A 137 -17.54 16.27 -15.71
CA SER A 137 -16.68 17.08 -14.83
C SER A 137 -15.19 16.69 -14.92
N GLY A 138 -14.86 15.55 -15.55
CA GLY A 138 -13.48 15.18 -15.86
C GLY A 138 -12.62 14.81 -14.63
N ASP A 139 -13.22 14.58 -13.47
CA ASP A 139 -12.49 14.25 -12.24
C ASP A 139 -12.16 12.75 -12.21
N ARG A 140 -11.22 12.35 -13.10
CA ARG A 140 -10.70 10.99 -13.11
C ARG A 140 -10.06 10.66 -11.78
N ALA A 141 -10.26 9.41 -11.32
CA ALA A 141 -9.64 8.93 -10.09
C ALA A 141 -8.15 9.28 -10.05
N HIS A 142 -7.72 9.93 -8.99
CA HIS A 142 -6.34 10.35 -8.81
C HIS A 142 -5.86 10.15 -7.38
N LEU A 143 -4.57 9.91 -7.23
CA LEU A 143 -3.88 9.88 -5.96
C LEU A 143 -3.21 11.24 -5.74
N LEU A 144 -3.57 11.92 -4.65
CA LEU A 144 -2.89 13.14 -4.23
C LEU A 144 -1.65 12.77 -3.41
N VAL A 145 -0.48 13.06 -3.94
CA VAL A 145 0.80 12.74 -3.32
C VAL A 145 1.46 14.03 -2.84
N HIS A 146 1.75 14.11 -1.55
CA HIS A 146 2.67 15.12 -1.03
C HIS A 146 4.10 14.60 -1.14
N ALA A 147 4.92 15.29 -1.88
CA ALA A 147 6.34 14.95 -2.02
C ALA A 147 7.22 16.05 -1.42
N LEU A 148 8.23 15.63 -0.65
CA LEU A 148 9.11 16.52 0.12
C LEU A 148 10.02 17.35 -0.78
N ASP A 149 10.45 16.77 -1.90
CA ASP A 149 11.34 17.45 -2.86
C ASP A 149 11.05 16.91 -4.26
N VAL A 150 10.51 17.78 -5.13
CA VAL A 150 10.13 17.43 -6.51
C VAL A 150 10.78 18.44 -7.45
N ALA A 151 11.70 17.95 -8.26
CA ALA A 151 12.30 18.72 -9.35
C ALA A 151 11.37 18.76 -10.57
N ASP A 152 10.80 17.61 -10.94
CA ASP A 152 9.86 17.45 -12.06
C ASP A 152 8.66 16.57 -11.64
N GLU A 153 7.47 17.17 -11.68
CA GLU A 153 6.21 16.48 -11.35
C GLU A 153 5.88 15.36 -12.33
N ARG A 154 6.22 15.53 -13.62
CA ARG A 154 5.95 14.51 -14.65
C ARG A 154 6.80 13.27 -14.42
N GLU A 155 8.07 13.46 -14.11
CA GLU A 155 8.99 12.36 -13.81
C GLU A 155 8.50 11.55 -12.60
N LEU A 156 8.03 12.23 -11.54
CA LEU A 156 7.45 11.57 -10.36
C LEU A 156 6.22 10.75 -10.75
N VAL A 157 5.27 11.33 -11.50
CA VAL A 157 4.06 10.64 -11.96
C VAL A 157 4.41 9.40 -12.79
N GLU A 158 5.29 9.54 -13.77
CA GLU A 158 5.72 8.42 -14.63
C GLU A 158 6.44 7.33 -13.84
N SER A 159 7.26 7.72 -12.87
CA SER A 159 7.96 6.79 -11.98
C SER A 159 6.96 5.96 -11.18
N ILE A 160 5.99 6.59 -10.51
CA ILE A 160 4.95 5.91 -9.74
C ILE A 160 4.16 4.96 -10.64
N LYS A 161 3.73 5.41 -11.82
CA LYS A 161 2.96 4.59 -12.76
C LYS A 161 3.74 3.35 -13.22
N ARG A 162 4.95 3.53 -13.66
CA ARG A 162 5.78 2.45 -14.21
C ARG A 162 6.30 1.48 -13.14
N ARG A 163 6.72 2.01 -11.99
CA ARG A 163 7.37 1.19 -10.96
C ARG A 163 6.39 0.43 -10.09
N TYR A 164 5.22 1.03 -9.80
CA TYR A 164 4.27 0.51 -8.82
C TYR A 164 2.89 0.22 -9.41
N GLU A 165 2.28 1.16 -10.14
CA GLU A 165 0.92 0.98 -10.63
C GLU A 165 0.84 -0.15 -11.67
N ALA A 166 1.71 -0.19 -12.66
CA ALA A 166 1.69 -1.21 -13.70
C ALA A 166 1.82 -2.64 -13.14
N PRO A 167 2.78 -2.97 -12.24
CA PRO A 167 2.80 -4.28 -11.60
C PRO A 167 1.57 -4.58 -10.73
N LEU A 168 1.00 -3.57 -10.08
CA LEU A 168 -0.24 -3.77 -9.29
C LEU A 168 -1.43 -4.10 -10.18
N MET A 169 -1.55 -3.48 -11.35
CA MET A 169 -2.56 -3.85 -12.34
C MET A 169 -2.39 -5.31 -12.77
N GLU A 170 -1.17 -5.78 -13.03
CA GLU A 170 -0.92 -7.19 -13.35
C GLU A 170 -1.29 -8.16 -12.21
N ILE A 171 -1.21 -7.72 -10.95
CA ILE A 171 -1.52 -8.55 -9.76
C ILE A 171 -3.02 -8.65 -9.53
N PHE A 172 -3.77 -7.54 -9.71
CA PHE A 172 -5.16 -7.43 -9.29
C PHE A 172 -6.16 -7.42 -10.45
N GLU A 173 -5.72 -7.02 -11.65
CA GLU A 173 -6.58 -6.93 -12.83
C GLU A 173 -6.37 -8.10 -13.79
N PRO A 174 -7.38 -8.41 -14.67
CA PRO A 174 -7.32 -9.53 -15.62
C PRO A 174 -6.34 -9.34 -16.77
#